data_3bfb068e59780b09d8886c8ccc7158cc
#
_entry.id   3bfb068e59780b09d8886c8ccc7158cc
#
_cell.length_a   1.000
_cell.length_b   1.000
_cell.length_c   1.000
_cell.angle_alpha   90.00
_cell.angle_beta   90.00
_cell.angle_gamma   90.00
#
_symmetry.space_group_name_H-M   'P 1'
#
loop_
_entity.id
_entity.type
_entity.pdbx_description
1 polymer ?
#
loop_
_entity_poly.entity_id
_entity_poly.type
_entity_poly.pdbx_seq_one_letter_code
_entity_poly.pdbx_strand_id
1 'polypeptide(L)'
;MKTIQKTAIALAASGLLSGLATQSAIAADAPEVSPVTANVTVTNDYRYRGITQSNYQPAIQGGFDYAHESGLYIGNWNSSINWVGNANANTVNAPIEMDFYGGFKKELIAPGFASDFGVLQYYYPSKGSYSATVNANTTELYAAQNFTFGPLTGFVKVNYALTTIFGTPNSAGSVYPDLTVNYDTGFWGISANGHVGYQYVAGQPNTSGPLGQPYNNISYTDWKLGLTKDFGGGLALSASYVATNANPNYWNTFTGTGNAANSSAGRGGAVVALTKTF
;
A
#
# COMPACT_ATOMS: atom_id res chain seq x y z
N MET A 1 -24.17 -34.83 -7.40
CA MET A 1 -23.81 -33.90 -6.32
C MET A 1 -22.63 -33.06 -6.81
N LYS A 2 -22.82 -31.77 -7.07
CA LYS A 2 -21.77 -30.87 -7.53
C LYS A 2 -21.02 -30.37 -6.31
N THR A 3 -19.77 -30.76 -6.17
CA THR A 3 -18.86 -30.27 -5.14
C THR A 3 -18.56 -28.81 -5.43
N ILE A 4 -19.04 -27.89 -4.60
CA ILE A 4 -18.70 -26.48 -4.66
C ILE A 4 -17.30 -26.34 -4.10
N GLN A 5 -16.31 -26.08 -4.96
CA GLN A 5 -14.97 -25.70 -4.52
C GLN A 5 -15.06 -24.35 -3.80
N LYS A 6 -14.88 -24.35 -2.50
CA LYS A 6 -14.70 -23.12 -1.72
C LYS A 6 -13.29 -22.62 -1.98
N THR A 7 -13.16 -21.63 -2.85
CA THR A 7 -11.90 -20.93 -3.06
C THR A 7 -11.68 -19.99 -1.87
N ALA A 8 -10.62 -20.22 -1.11
CA ALA A 8 -10.21 -19.31 -0.06
C ALA A 8 -9.75 -17.99 -0.72
N ILE A 9 -10.51 -16.93 -0.52
CA ILE A 9 -10.16 -15.59 -1.00
C ILE A 9 -9.23 -14.98 0.06
N ALA A 10 -7.92 -15.00 -0.21
CA ALA A 10 -6.99 -14.21 0.59
C ALA A 10 -7.28 -12.73 0.33
N LEU A 11 -7.71 -12.00 1.36
CA LEU A 11 -7.88 -10.55 1.31
C LEU A 11 -6.50 -9.91 1.22
N ALA A 12 -6.13 -9.40 0.06
CA ALA A 12 -5.05 -8.44 -0.03
C ALA A 12 -5.62 -7.07 0.34
N ALA A 13 -5.40 -6.65 1.56
CA ALA A 13 -5.68 -5.29 1.98
C ALA A 13 -4.73 -4.34 1.28
N SER A 14 -5.29 -3.27 0.74
CA SER A 14 -4.63 -2.04 0.26
C SER A 14 -3.20 -2.19 -0.27
N GLY A 15 -3.00 -2.04 -1.53
CA GLY A 15 -1.79 -1.67 -2.33
C GLY A 15 -0.36 -2.00 -1.86
N LEU A 16 -0.16 -2.51 -0.67
CA LEU A 16 1.13 -2.73 -0.03
C LEU A 16 1.60 -4.18 -0.03
N LEU A 17 0.71 -5.15 -0.27
CA LEU A 17 1.04 -6.57 -0.32
C LEU A 17 0.68 -7.18 -1.68
N SER A 18 1.39 -6.78 -2.71
CA SER A 18 1.39 -7.49 -3.99
C SER A 18 2.27 -8.73 -3.84
N GLY A 19 1.66 -9.87 -3.60
CA GLY A 19 2.37 -11.14 -3.66
C GLY A 19 1.99 -12.18 -2.62
N LEU A 20 0.71 -12.41 -2.38
CA LEU A 20 0.30 -13.66 -1.73
C LEU A 20 -0.13 -14.65 -2.81
N ALA A 21 0.70 -15.65 -3.02
CA ALA A 21 0.42 -16.78 -3.87
C ALA A 21 -0.87 -17.49 -3.43
N THR A 22 -1.77 -17.72 -4.37
CA THR A 22 -2.88 -18.64 -4.18
C THR A 22 -2.32 -20.05 -4.03
N GLN A 23 -2.40 -20.62 -2.85
CA GLN A 23 -2.10 -22.06 -2.68
C GLN A 23 -3.17 -22.88 -3.39
N SER A 24 -2.76 -23.69 -4.35
CA SER A 24 -3.57 -24.77 -4.90
C SER A 24 -3.69 -25.86 -3.84
N ALA A 25 -4.85 -25.99 -3.20
CA ALA A 25 -5.11 -27.03 -2.23
C ALA A 25 -5.25 -28.38 -2.95
N ILE A 26 -4.36 -29.32 -2.63
CA ILE A 26 -4.55 -30.76 -2.87
C ILE A 26 -5.58 -31.26 -1.87
N ALA A 27 -6.59 -31.98 -2.34
CA ALA A 27 -7.72 -32.47 -1.57
C ALA A 27 -7.27 -33.51 -0.49
N ALA A 28 -7.15 -33.05 0.71
CA ALA A 28 -7.40 -33.79 1.95
C ALA A 28 -8.40 -32.97 2.74
N ASP A 29 -9.18 -33.54 3.69
CA ASP A 29 -10.16 -32.79 4.49
C ASP A 29 -9.59 -31.41 4.85
N ALA A 30 -10.09 -30.37 4.16
CA ALA A 30 -9.50 -29.04 4.25
C ALA A 30 -9.68 -28.55 5.69
N PRO A 31 -8.61 -28.19 6.40
CA PRO A 31 -8.74 -27.59 7.71
C PRO A 31 -9.63 -26.35 7.58
N GLU A 32 -10.47 -26.13 8.56
CA GLU A 32 -11.34 -24.96 8.62
C GLU A 32 -10.46 -23.71 8.48
N VAL A 33 -10.63 -22.96 7.37
CA VAL A 33 -9.79 -21.78 7.11
C VAL A 33 -10.14 -20.74 8.16
N SER A 34 -9.16 -20.37 8.97
CA SER A 34 -9.33 -19.31 9.96
C SER A 34 -9.88 -18.04 9.27
N PRO A 35 -10.94 -17.41 9.80
CA PRO A 35 -11.40 -16.13 9.29
C PRO A 35 -10.41 -14.98 9.59
N VAL A 36 -9.39 -15.25 10.41
CA VAL A 36 -8.33 -14.31 10.76
C VAL A 36 -7.04 -14.73 10.10
N THR A 37 -6.40 -13.80 9.41
CA THR A 37 -5.03 -13.92 8.89
C THR A 37 -4.16 -12.84 9.49
N ALA A 38 -2.86 -13.10 9.63
CA ALA A 38 -1.89 -12.13 10.10
C ALA A 38 -0.62 -12.21 9.27
N ASN A 39 0.16 -11.12 9.26
CA ASN A 39 1.44 -11.10 8.57
C ASN A 39 2.47 -10.24 9.30
N VAL A 40 3.74 -10.52 9.03
CA VAL A 40 4.86 -9.67 9.40
C VAL A 40 5.82 -9.59 8.23
N THR A 41 6.37 -8.40 7.98
CA THR A 41 7.31 -8.13 6.88
C THR A 41 8.50 -7.31 7.39
N VAL A 42 9.68 -7.65 6.89
CA VAL A 42 10.87 -6.79 6.99
C VAL A 42 11.25 -6.38 5.58
N THR A 43 11.40 -5.09 5.36
CA THR A 43 11.79 -4.51 4.06
C THR A 43 12.97 -3.56 4.22
N ASN A 44 13.79 -3.42 3.17
CA ASN A 44 14.90 -2.46 3.17
C ASN A 44 14.43 -1.01 2.97
N ASP A 45 13.21 -0.81 2.46
CA ASP A 45 12.61 0.50 2.23
C ASP A 45 11.08 0.34 2.14
N TYR A 46 10.34 1.12 2.92
CA TYR A 46 8.88 1.15 2.83
C TYR A 46 8.45 2.17 1.77
N ARG A 47 7.80 1.70 0.72
CA ARG A 47 7.24 2.53 -0.35
C ARG A 47 5.73 2.51 -0.33
N TYR A 48 5.13 3.70 -0.27
CA TYR A 48 3.70 3.92 -0.44
C TYR A 48 3.47 4.77 -1.68
N ARG A 49 2.71 4.26 -2.65
CA ARG A 49 2.51 4.92 -3.97
C ARG A 49 3.86 5.41 -4.55
N GLY A 50 4.87 4.56 -4.48
CA GLY A 50 6.23 4.83 -4.96
C GLY A 50 7.09 5.75 -4.10
N ILE A 51 6.52 6.48 -3.13
CA ILE A 51 7.22 7.41 -2.23
C ILE A 51 7.72 6.68 -0.98
N THR A 52 8.99 6.88 -0.62
CA THR A 52 9.56 6.29 0.60
C THR A 52 8.91 6.87 1.86
N GLN A 53 8.52 5.99 2.76
CA GLN A 53 7.96 6.34 4.07
C GLN A 53 9.00 6.19 5.19
N SER A 54 10.02 5.40 4.94
CA SER A 54 11.12 5.11 5.87
C SER A 54 12.41 5.83 5.52
N ASN A 55 12.36 6.78 4.58
CA ASN A 55 13.52 7.55 4.14
C ASN A 55 14.68 6.65 3.67
N TYR A 56 14.36 5.61 2.88
CA TYR A 56 15.28 4.58 2.38
C TYR A 56 15.97 3.77 3.48
N GLN A 57 15.37 3.68 4.65
CA GLN A 57 15.82 2.86 5.76
C GLN A 57 14.95 1.61 5.90
N PRO A 58 15.45 0.54 6.50
CA PRO A 58 14.66 -0.64 6.78
C PRO A 58 13.42 -0.32 7.62
N ALA A 59 12.34 -1.05 7.32
CA ALA A 59 11.08 -0.98 8.07
C ALA A 59 10.60 -2.37 8.47
N ILE A 60 9.94 -2.43 9.61
CA ILE A 60 9.16 -3.58 10.05
C ILE A 60 7.68 -3.24 9.91
N GLN A 61 6.93 -4.18 9.36
CA GLN A 61 5.53 -4.02 9.00
C GLN A 61 4.74 -5.24 9.43
N GLY A 62 3.45 -5.09 9.66
CA GLY A 62 2.60 -6.23 9.94
C GLY A 62 1.18 -5.82 10.29
N GLY A 63 0.29 -6.79 10.25
CA GLY A 63 -1.12 -6.56 10.50
C GLY A 63 -1.92 -7.85 10.57
N PHE A 64 -3.21 -7.67 10.68
CA PHE A 64 -4.17 -8.77 10.67
C PHE A 64 -5.45 -8.36 9.97
N ASP A 65 -6.13 -9.35 9.42
CA ASP A 65 -7.41 -9.21 8.73
C ASP A 65 -8.40 -10.21 9.31
N TYR A 66 -9.64 -9.80 9.46
CA TYR A 66 -10.78 -10.65 9.69
C TYR A 66 -11.71 -10.58 8.49
N ALA A 67 -12.03 -11.73 7.89
CA ALA A 67 -12.96 -11.84 6.77
C ALA A 67 -14.15 -12.73 7.14
N HIS A 68 -15.36 -12.18 7.03
CA HIS A 68 -16.59 -12.91 7.27
C HIS A 68 -17.13 -13.51 5.96
N GLU A 69 -17.80 -14.66 6.03
CA GLU A 69 -18.38 -15.35 4.87
C GLU A 69 -19.40 -14.52 4.07
N SER A 70 -20.02 -13.52 4.70
CA SER A 70 -20.91 -12.57 4.01
C SER A 70 -20.18 -11.69 3.00
N GLY A 71 -18.86 -11.59 3.09
CA GLY A 71 -18.01 -10.68 2.33
C GLY A 71 -17.58 -9.44 3.12
N LEU A 72 -18.13 -9.22 4.32
CA LEU A 72 -17.64 -8.14 5.21
C LEU A 72 -16.25 -8.47 5.73
N TYR A 73 -15.40 -7.46 5.86
CA TYR A 73 -14.07 -7.59 6.44
C TYR A 73 -13.68 -6.34 7.21
N ILE A 74 -12.74 -6.53 8.13
CA ILE A 74 -12.06 -5.47 8.86
C ILE A 74 -10.60 -5.88 9.03
N GLY A 75 -9.69 -4.91 9.01
CA GLY A 75 -8.27 -5.18 9.22
C GLY A 75 -7.54 -3.98 9.77
N ASN A 76 -6.31 -4.27 10.19
CA ASN A 76 -5.33 -3.30 10.63
C ASN A 76 -3.97 -3.69 10.06
N TRP A 77 -3.26 -2.71 9.53
CA TRP A 77 -1.88 -2.87 9.11
C TRP A 77 -1.03 -1.74 9.68
N ASN A 78 0.23 -2.00 9.97
CA ASN A 78 1.10 -1.07 10.63
C ASN A 78 2.50 -1.13 10.03
N SER A 79 3.22 0.00 10.07
CA SER A 79 4.62 0.08 9.67
C SER A 79 5.40 1.08 10.49
N SER A 80 6.65 0.77 10.76
CA SER A 80 7.59 1.79 11.20
C SER A 80 7.86 2.79 10.07
N ILE A 81 7.87 4.09 10.40
CA ILE A 81 8.10 5.20 9.48
C ILE A 81 9.00 6.26 10.12
N ASN A 82 9.48 7.19 9.29
CA ASN A 82 10.18 8.39 9.79
C ASN A 82 9.82 9.68 9.02
N TRP A 83 9.06 9.58 7.93
CA TRP A 83 8.78 10.74 7.07
C TRP A 83 8.02 11.86 7.80
N VAL A 84 7.07 11.53 8.69
CA VAL A 84 6.28 12.55 9.42
C VAL A 84 7.18 13.40 10.31
N GLY A 85 8.10 12.78 11.06
CA GLY A 85 9.07 13.50 11.86
C GLY A 85 9.99 14.35 11.02
N ASN A 86 10.54 13.77 9.96
CA ASN A 86 11.47 14.46 9.06
C ASN A 86 10.79 15.66 8.36
N ALA A 87 9.58 15.50 7.85
CA ALA A 87 8.82 16.58 7.21
C ALA A 87 8.48 17.74 8.15
N ASN A 88 8.45 17.50 9.44
CA ASN A 88 8.17 18.49 10.49
C ASN A 88 9.44 18.94 11.23
N ALA A 89 10.60 18.85 10.63
CA ALA A 89 11.90 19.25 11.19
C ALA A 89 12.15 18.61 12.59
N ASN A 90 11.68 17.40 12.82
CA ASN A 90 11.72 16.65 14.08
C ASN A 90 10.97 17.32 15.26
N THR A 91 10.08 18.27 15.00
CA THR A 91 9.18 18.82 16.04
C THR A 91 8.02 17.89 16.34
N VAL A 92 7.77 16.89 15.49
CA VAL A 92 6.79 15.83 15.65
C VAL A 92 7.49 14.50 15.76
N ASN A 93 7.13 13.71 16.76
CA ASN A 93 7.53 12.30 16.85
C ASN A 93 6.34 11.43 16.45
N ALA A 94 6.43 10.78 15.28
CA ALA A 94 5.44 9.85 14.75
C ALA A 94 6.17 8.65 14.11
N PRO A 95 6.63 7.68 14.93
CA PRO A 95 7.49 6.59 14.45
C PRO A 95 6.72 5.45 13.78
N ILE A 96 5.40 5.48 13.80
CA ILE A 96 4.55 4.41 13.28
C ILE A 96 3.37 4.99 12.48
N GLU A 97 3.03 4.29 11.40
CA GLU A 97 1.79 4.39 10.65
C GLU A 97 0.88 3.24 11.07
N MET A 98 -0.39 3.53 11.30
CA MET A 98 -1.42 2.54 11.63
C MET A 98 -2.60 2.73 10.69
N ASP A 99 -2.88 1.72 9.89
CA ASP A 99 -3.98 1.72 8.94
C ASP A 99 -5.12 0.86 9.46
N PHE A 100 -6.29 1.44 9.56
CA PHE A 100 -7.53 0.75 9.90
C PHE A 100 -8.45 0.76 8.69
N TYR A 101 -8.93 -0.40 8.30
CA TYR A 101 -9.79 -0.51 7.12
C TYR A 101 -10.90 -1.52 7.34
N GLY A 102 -11.96 -1.34 6.58
CA GLY A 102 -13.06 -2.28 6.53
C GLY A 102 -13.89 -2.06 5.29
N GLY A 103 -14.58 -3.11 4.89
CA GLY A 103 -15.34 -3.05 3.65
C GLY A 103 -16.15 -4.31 3.38
N PHE A 104 -16.55 -4.42 2.13
CA PHE A 104 -17.29 -5.54 1.59
C PHE A 104 -16.67 -6.00 0.29
N LYS A 105 -16.28 -7.27 0.22
CA LYS A 105 -15.68 -7.90 -0.97
C LYS A 105 -16.41 -9.18 -1.33
N LYS A 106 -16.94 -9.24 -2.56
CA LYS A 106 -17.66 -10.39 -3.06
C LYS A 106 -17.62 -10.48 -4.58
N GLU A 107 -17.70 -11.69 -5.12
CA GLU A 107 -17.93 -11.90 -6.56
C GLU A 107 -19.36 -11.47 -6.91
N LEU A 108 -19.50 -10.28 -7.47
CA LEU A 108 -20.80 -9.70 -7.84
C LEU A 108 -21.09 -9.78 -9.33
N ILE A 109 -20.05 -9.86 -10.17
CA ILE A 109 -20.20 -9.81 -11.63
C ILE A 109 -20.14 -11.22 -12.23
N ALA A 110 -19.10 -11.96 -11.93
CA ALA A 110 -18.86 -13.33 -12.41
C ALA A 110 -17.84 -14.03 -11.52
N PRO A 111 -17.73 -15.38 -11.57
CA PRO A 111 -16.64 -16.10 -10.94
C PRO A 111 -15.27 -15.56 -11.37
N GLY A 112 -14.37 -15.33 -10.42
CA GLY A 112 -13.07 -14.72 -10.63
C GLY A 112 -13.09 -13.18 -10.68
N PHE A 113 -14.26 -12.54 -10.52
CA PHE A 113 -14.40 -11.08 -10.47
C PHE A 113 -15.00 -10.65 -9.13
N ALA A 114 -14.16 -10.30 -8.17
CA ALA A 114 -14.61 -9.83 -6.87
C ALA A 114 -14.59 -8.29 -6.79
N SER A 115 -15.78 -7.70 -6.65
CA SER A 115 -15.92 -6.28 -6.35
C SER A 115 -15.64 -6.03 -4.87
N ASP A 116 -14.93 -4.94 -4.56
CA ASP A 116 -14.45 -4.60 -3.23
C ASP A 116 -14.66 -3.11 -2.99
N PHE A 117 -15.38 -2.77 -1.91
CA PHE A 117 -15.68 -1.40 -1.52
C PHE A 117 -15.36 -1.24 -0.04
N GLY A 118 -14.69 -0.17 0.32
CA GLY A 118 -14.34 0.04 1.72
C GLY A 118 -13.87 1.44 2.05
N VAL A 119 -13.52 1.59 3.32
CA VAL A 119 -12.93 2.77 3.89
C VAL A 119 -11.56 2.42 4.49
N LEU A 120 -10.63 3.33 4.35
CA LEU A 120 -9.27 3.22 4.88
C LEU A 120 -8.92 4.49 5.64
N GLN A 121 -8.52 4.33 6.89
CA GLN A 121 -8.03 5.38 7.75
C GLN A 121 -6.54 5.19 8.00
N TYR A 122 -5.72 6.09 7.47
CA TYR A 122 -4.32 6.23 7.85
C TYR A 122 -4.24 7.05 9.12
N TYR A 123 -3.65 6.49 10.15
CA TYR A 123 -3.50 7.13 11.46
C TYR A 123 -2.04 7.18 11.87
N TYR A 124 -1.58 8.36 12.22
CA TYR A 124 -0.22 8.62 12.65
C TYR A 124 -0.23 9.08 14.10
N PRO A 125 -0.11 8.15 15.09
CA PRO A 125 -0.01 8.52 16.50
C PRO A 125 1.24 9.36 16.71
N SER A 126 1.06 10.61 17.08
CA SER A 126 2.13 11.59 17.12
C SER A 126 2.16 12.41 18.40
N LYS A 127 3.37 12.84 18.79
CA LYS A 127 3.60 13.82 19.86
C LYS A 127 4.35 15.02 19.27
N GLY A 128 4.09 16.19 19.82
CA GLY A 128 4.70 17.45 19.37
C GLY A 128 3.77 18.31 18.53
N SER A 129 4.32 19.36 17.97
CA SER A 129 3.56 20.33 17.18
C SER A 129 3.92 20.17 15.71
N TYR A 130 2.91 19.93 14.88
CA TYR A 130 3.08 19.97 13.42
C TYR A 130 3.49 21.39 13.00
N SER A 131 4.46 21.48 12.13
CA SER A 131 4.88 22.74 11.52
C SER A 131 3.82 23.29 10.55
N ALA A 132 3.01 22.39 9.97
CA ALA A 132 1.83 22.72 9.19
C ALA A 132 0.57 22.66 10.06
N THR A 133 -0.46 23.40 9.67
CA THR A 133 -1.76 23.44 10.37
C THR A 133 -2.58 22.15 10.21
N VAL A 134 -2.12 21.21 9.40
CA VAL A 134 -2.83 19.97 9.05
C VAL A 134 -1.99 18.76 9.44
N ASN A 135 -2.58 17.85 10.21
CA ASN A 135 -1.91 16.59 10.55
C ASN A 135 -1.89 15.61 9.36
N ALA A 136 -1.10 14.55 9.47
CA ALA A 136 -0.93 13.56 8.41
C ALA A 136 -2.08 12.55 8.29
N ASN A 137 -3.01 12.48 9.24
CA ASN A 137 -4.10 11.52 9.21
C ASN A 137 -4.97 11.71 7.98
N THR A 138 -5.29 10.59 7.32
CA THR A 138 -6.00 10.61 6.03
C THR A 138 -7.08 9.55 6.03
N THR A 139 -8.28 9.90 5.53
CA THR A 139 -9.38 8.97 5.33
C THR A 139 -9.68 8.87 3.84
N GLU A 140 -9.69 7.66 3.31
CA GLU A 140 -10.04 7.38 1.91
C GLU A 140 -11.20 6.39 1.83
N LEU A 141 -12.09 6.60 0.85
CA LEU A 141 -12.95 5.54 0.31
C LEU A 141 -12.22 4.85 -0.82
N TYR A 142 -12.50 3.58 -1.03
CA TYR A 142 -12.02 2.88 -2.21
C TYR A 142 -13.06 1.97 -2.83
N ALA A 143 -12.90 1.78 -4.14
CA ALA A 143 -13.59 0.78 -4.91
C ALA A 143 -12.58 0.04 -5.78
N ALA A 144 -12.66 -1.28 -5.79
CA ALA A 144 -11.78 -2.12 -6.59
C ALA A 144 -12.55 -3.23 -7.28
N GLN A 145 -12.09 -3.60 -8.47
CA GLN A 145 -12.48 -4.81 -9.16
C GLN A 145 -11.28 -5.74 -9.23
N ASN A 146 -11.33 -6.80 -8.44
CA ASN A 146 -10.32 -7.85 -8.46
C ASN A 146 -10.66 -8.84 -9.57
N PHE A 147 -9.64 -9.42 -10.20
CA PHE A 147 -9.80 -10.42 -11.23
C PHE A 147 -8.81 -11.59 -11.06
N THR A 148 -9.26 -12.77 -11.51
CA THR A 148 -8.47 -14.00 -11.56
C THR A 148 -8.72 -14.71 -12.88
N PHE A 149 -7.67 -14.83 -13.71
CA PHE A 149 -7.67 -15.50 -15.01
C PHE A 149 -6.56 -16.53 -15.06
N GLY A 150 -6.83 -17.74 -14.57
CA GLY A 150 -5.80 -18.77 -14.45
C GLY A 150 -4.61 -18.29 -13.61
N PRO A 151 -3.38 -18.22 -14.18
CA PRO A 151 -2.20 -17.77 -13.46
C PRO A 151 -2.11 -16.26 -13.28
N LEU A 152 -2.97 -15.47 -13.96
CA LEU A 152 -2.99 -14.03 -13.87
C LEU A 152 -4.02 -13.59 -12.86
N THR A 153 -3.59 -12.81 -11.86
CA THR A 153 -4.46 -12.18 -10.86
C THR A 153 -4.15 -10.70 -10.77
N GLY A 154 -5.08 -9.91 -10.24
CA GLY A 154 -4.84 -8.50 -10.06
C GLY A 154 -6.11 -7.74 -9.71
N PHE A 155 -5.99 -6.43 -9.74
CA PHE A 155 -7.12 -5.53 -9.53
C PHE A 155 -6.92 -4.20 -10.27
N VAL A 156 -8.06 -3.56 -10.55
CA VAL A 156 -8.15 -2.12 -10.81
C VAL A 156 -8.82 -1.50 -9.60
N LYS A 157 -8.21 -0.49 -8.98
CA LYS A 157 -8.68 0.17 -7.78
C LYS A 157 -8.66 1.68 -7.93
N VAL A 158 -9.59 2.36 -7.30
CA VAL A 158 -9.61 3.81 -7.16
C VAL A 158 -9.80 4.14 -5.68
N ASN A 159 -8.88 4.94 -5.13
CA ASN A 159 -9.03 5.56 -3.83
C ASN A 159 -9.47 7.02 -4.00
N TYR A 160 -10.35 7.50 -3.13
CA TYR A 160 -10.85 8.88 -3.08
C TYR A 160 -10.67 9.43 -1.66
N ALA A 161 -9.93 10.50 -1.52
CA ALA A 161 -9.65 11.12 -0.23
C ALA A 161 -10.82 11.96 0.28
N LEU A 162 -11.41 11.57 1.40
CA LEU A 162 -12.45 12.34 2.10
C LEU A 162 -11.86 13.51 2.89
N THR A 163 -10.61 13.37 3.32
CA THR A 163 -9.86 14.38 4.06
C THR A 163 -8.64 14.84 3.28
N THR A 164 -7.90 15.79 3.80
CA THR A 164 -6.58 16.13 3.24
C THR A 164 -5.66 14.91 3.28
N ILE A 165 -4.87 14.71 2.21
CA ILE A 165 -3.93 13.60 2.14
C ILE A 165 -2.59 13.97 2.80
N PHE A 166 -2.18 13.18 3.79
CA PHE A 166 -0.83 13.17 4.37
C PHE A 166 -0.29 14.56 4.73
N GLY A 167 -1.17 15.42 5.30
CA GLY A 167 -0.80 16.75 5.72
C GLY A 167 -0.70 17.79 4.59
N THR A 168 -1.05 17.45 3.35
CA THR A 168 -1.10 18.40 2.22
C THR A 168 -2.33 19.30 2.32
N PRO A 169 -2.21 20.60 2.50
CA PRO A 169 -3.37 21.49 2.61
C PRO A 169 -4.27 21.47 1.37
N ASN A 170 -5.58 21.58 1.58
CA ASN A 170 -6.61 21.66 0.54
C ASN A 170 -6.66 20.46 -0.42
N SER A 171 -6.13 19.32 -0.02
CA SER A 171 -6.02 18.12 -0.87
C SER A 171 -7.16 17.09 -0.70
N ALA A 172 -8.21 17.43 0.04
CA ALA A 172 -9.43 16.60 0.04
C ALA A 172 -10.00 16.51 -1.39
N GLY A 173 -10.50 15.33 -1.77
CA GLY A 173 -10.89 15.05 -3.15
C GLY A 173 -9.75 14.55 -4.05
N SER A 174 -8.56 14.31 -3.50
CA SER A 174 -7.49 13.62 -4.21
C SER A 174 -7.90 12.20 -4.58
N VAL A 175 -7.39 11.72 -5.72
CA VAL A 175 -7.76 10.42 -6.29
C VAL A 175 -6.50 9.63 -6.63
N TYR A 176 -6.56 8.31 -6.42
CA TYR A 176 -5.49 7.40 -6.81
C TYR A 176 -6.06 6.18 -7.53
N PRO A 177 -6.13 6.18 -8.88
CA PRO A 177 -6.33 4.99 -9.68
C PRO A 177 -5.06 4.13 -9.68
N ASP A 178 -5.26 2.82 -9.63
CA ASP A 178 -4.22 1.81 -9.43
C ASP A 178 -4.57 0.56 -10.23
N LEU A 179 -3.61 0.07 -11.01
CA LEU A 179 -3.63 -1.24 -11.65
C LEU A 179 -2.48 -2.07 -11.10
N THR A 180 -2.80 -3.19 -10.49
CA THR A 180 -1.82 -4.18 -10.04
C THR A 180 -2.10 -5.52 -10.68
N VAL A 181 -1.06 -6.18 -11.16
CA VAL A 181 -1.13 -7.51 -11.79
C VAL A 181 -0.04 -8.43 -11.20
N ASN A 182 -0.39 -9.71 -11.07
CA ASN A 182 0.52 -10.76 -10.65
C ASN A 182 0.35 -11.94 -11.60
N TYR A 183 1.45 -12.55 -12.00
CA TYR A 183 1.48 -13.71 -12.87
C TYR A 183 2.26 -14.84 -12.20
N ASP A 184 1.56 -15.92 -11.85
CA ASP A 184 2.21 -17.13 -11.37
C ASP A 184 2.90 -17.82 -12.56
N THR A 185 4.22 -17.92 -12.53
CA THR A 185 4.99 -18.53 -13.61
C THR A 185 4.83 -20.05 -13.67
N GLY A 186 4.26 -20.67 -12.61
CA GLY A 186 4.22 -22.12 -12.45
C GLY A 186 5.59 -22.76 -12.20
N PHE A 187 6.65 -21.96 -12.07
CA PHE A 187 8.01 -22.43 -11.94
C PHE A 187 8.61 -22.01 -10.60
N TRP A 188 9.01 -22.98 -9.79
CA TRP A 188 9.69 -22.80 -8.51
C TRP A 188 8.98 -21.86 -7.50
N GLY A 189 7.67 -21.71 -7.59
CA GLY A 189 6.93 -20.77 -6.75
C GLY A 189 7.33 -19.31 -6.98
N ILE A 190 7.71 -18.96 -8.23
CA ILE A 190 8.05 -17.60 -8.62
C ILE A 190 6.84 -16.97 -9.30
N SER A 191 6.48 -15.76 -8.85
CA SER A 191 5.48 -14.90 -9.50
C SER A 191 6.12 -13.61 -9.97
N ALA A 192 5.69 -13.11 -11.12
CA ALA A 192 6.02 -11.77 -11.60
C ALA A 192 4.94 -10.79 -11.13
N ASN A 193 5.35 -9.59 -10.72
CA ASN A 193 4.48 -8.58 -10.15
C ASN A 193 4.66 -7.26 -10.90
N GLY A 194 3.57 -6.63 -11.31
CA GLY A 194 3.56 -5.31 -11.95
C GLY A 194 2.53 -4.40 -11.33
N HIS A 195 2.86 -3.11 -11.26
CA HIS A 195 1.97 -2.08 -10.73
C HIS A 195 2.19 -0.77 -11.47
N VAL A 196 1.11 -0.02 -11.67
CA VAL A 196 1.11 1.38 -12.08
C VAL A 196 -0.05 2.11 -11.42
N GLY A 197 0.24 3.29 -10.86
CA GLY A 197 -0.75 4.15 -10.23
C GLY A 197 -0.52 5.61 -10.58
N TYR A 198 -1.56 6.42 -10.38
CA TYR A 198 -1.48 7.87 -10.56
C TYR A 198 -2.06 8.59 -9.35
N GLN A 199 -1.23 9.32 -8.61
CA GLN A 199 -1.68 10.17 -7.54
C GLN A 199 -2.09 11.53 -8.10
N TYR A 200 -3.39 11.74 -8.28
CA TYR A 200 -3.92 13.09 -8.44
C TYR A 200 -4.04 13.74 -7.07
N VAL A 201 -3.41 14.90 -6.89
CA VAL A 201 -3.52 15.69 -5.67
C VAL A 201 -4.41 16.88 -5.96
N ALA A 202 -5.59 16.92 -5.33
CA ALA A 202 -6.50 18.05 -5.39
C ALA A 202 -5.91 19.23 -4.61
N GLY A 203 -6.29 20.46 -5.00
CA GLY A 203 -5.91 21.67 -4.26
C GLY A 203 -4.43 21.96 -4.37
N GLN A 204 -4.03 22.73 -5.35
CA GLN A 204 -2.65 23.19 -5.47
C GLN A 204 -2.24 23.92 -4.18
N PRO A 205 -1.17 23.52 -3.49
CA PRO A 205 -0.65 24.32 -2.40
C PRO A 205 -0.18 25.68 -2.98
N ASN A 206 -0.85 26.74 -2.59
CA ASN A 206 -0.49 28.12 -2.98
C ASN A 206 0.79 28.62 -2.31
N THR A 207 1.63 27.72 -1.82
CA THR A 207 2.86 28.07 -1.12
C THR A 207 4.04 27.90 -2.05
N SER A 208 4.90 28.88 -2.04
CA SER A 208 6.23 28.76 -2.66
C SER A 208 6.96 27.58 -1.99
N GLY A 209 7.52 26.69 -2.79
CA GLY A 209 8.37 25.62 -2.29
C GLY A 209 9.57 26.15 -1.50
N PRO A 210 10.38 25.28 -0.88
CA PRO A 210 11.55 25.65 -0.08
C PRO A 210 12.52 26.59 -0.80
N LEU A 211 12.45 26.68 -2.12
CA LEU A 211 13.29 27.54 -2.96
C LEU A 211 12.48 28.68 -3.61
N GLY A 212 11.29 29.03 -3.08
CA GLY A 212 10.46 30.09 -3.63
C GLY A 212 9.81 29.78 -4.98
N GLN A 213 9.87 28.54 -5.44
CA GLN A 213 9.22 28.10 -6.67
C GLN A 213 7.78 27.66 -6.39
N PRO A 214 6.79 28.07 -7.20
CA PRO A 214 5.42 27.58 -7.04
C PRO A 214 5.36 26.07 -7.32
N TYR A 215 4.66 25.33 -6.47
CA TYR A 215 4.33 23.92 -6.72
C TYR A 215 3.18 23.84 -7.73
N ASN A 216 3.50 23.88 -9.00
CA ASN A 216 2.47 23.94 -10.05
C ASN A 216 1.78 22.61 -10.33
N ASN A 217 2.34 21.49 -9.89
CA ASN A 217 1.71 20.19 -9.96
C ASN A 217 2.49 19.21 -9.07
N ILE A 218 1.83 18.69 -8.04
CA ILE A 218 2.39 17.68 -7.14
C ILE A 218 1.82 16.29 -7.38
N SER A 219 0.95 16.15 -8.38
CA SER A 219 0.45 14.85 -8.85
C SER A 219 1.56 14.11 -9.60
N TYR A 220 1.53 12.80 -9.53
CA TYR A 220 2.57 11.97 -10.13
C TYR A 220 2.07 10.56 -10.45
N THR A 221 2.82 9.88 -11.31
CA THR A 221 2.67 8.45 -11.60
C THR A 221 3.75 7.67 -10.88
N ASP A 222 3.39 6.52 -10.33
CA ASP A 222 4.33 5.54 -9.81
C ASP A 222 4.18 4.20 -10.52
N TRP A 223 5.25 3.39 -10.48
CA TRP A 223 5.26 2.06 -11.06
C TRP A 223 6.21 1.13 -10.31
N LYS A 224 5.89 -0.16 -10.37
CA LYS A 224 6.68 -1.23 -9.80
C LYS A 224 6.73 -2.41 -10.75
N LEU A 225 7.89 -3.04 -10.85
CA LEU A 225 8.08 -4.34 -11.47
C LEU A 225 8.95 -5.20 -10.56
N GLY A 226 8.54 -6.44 -10.32
CA GLY A 226 9.25 -7.31 -9.39
C GLY A 226 8.95 -8.78 -9.56
N LEU A 227 9.64 -9.56 -8.76
CA LEU A 227 9.45 -11.00 -8.61
C LEU A 227 9.23 -11.32 -7.14
N THR A 228 8.41 -12.33 -6.90
CA THR A 228 8.22 -12.91 -5.57
C THR A 228 8.49 -14.39 -5.62
N LYS A 229 9.33 -14.88 -4.71
CA LYS A 229 9.56 -16.30 -4.44
C LYS A 229 8.76 -16.72 -3.23
N ASP A 230 7.83 -17.64 -3.42
CA ASP A 230 7.14 -18.35 -2.34
C ASP A 230 7.97 -19.57 -1.93
N PHE A 231 8.29 -19.69 -0.64
CA PHE A 231 8.99 -20.85 -0.05
C PHE A 231 8.03 -21.87 0.57
N GLY A 232 6.72 -21.59 0.50
CA GLY A 232 5.71 -22.37 1.19
C GLY A 232 5.55 -21.99 2.66
N GLY A 233 4.48 -22.50 3.28
CA GLY A 233 4.18 -22.22 4.68
C GLY A 233 3.97 -20.74 5.00
N GLY A 234 3.60 -19.91 4.02
CA GLY A 234 3.40 -18.47 4.19
C GLY A 234 4.68 -17.63 4.21
N LEU A 235 5.86 -18.20 3.89
CA LEU A 235 7.12 -17.45 3.79
C LEU A 235 7.40 -17.08 2.35
N ALA A 236 7.56 -15.78 2.08
CA ALA A 236 7.85 -15.25 0.75
C ALA A 236 8.94 -14.16 0.78
N LEU A 237 9.77 -14.15 -0.26
CA LEU A 237 10.76 -13.10 -0.51
C LEU A 237 10.40 -12.40 -1.81
N SER A 238 10.25 -11.08 -1.76
CA SER A 238 10.03 -10.25 -2.94
C SER A 238 11.22 -9.34 -3.22
N ALA A 239 11.49 -9.10 -4.50
CA ALA A 239 12.44 -8.12 -4.96
C ALA A 239 11.81 -7.35 -6.13
N SER A 240 11.78 -6.02 -6.05
CA SER A 240 11.15 -5.17 -7.05
C SER A 240 11.94 -3.90 -7.29
N TYR A 241 11.80 -3.34 -8.49
CA TYR A 241 12.19 -1.97 -8.78
C TYR A 241 10.95 -1.08 -8.72
N VAL A 242 11.03 -0.03 -7.92
CA VAL A 242 9.94 0.95 -7.71
C VAL A 242 10.45 2.32 -8.10
N ALA A 243 9.65 3.08 -8.83
CA ALA A 243 10.00 4.44 -9.23
C ALA A 243 8.77 5.32 -9.42
N THR A 244 9.00 6.63 -9.49
CA THR A 244 7.97 7.64 -9.78
C THR A 244 8.52 8.75 -10.66
N ASN A 245 7.61 9.56 -11.22
CA ASN A 245 7.94 10.85 -11.82
C ASN A 245 7.59 12.03 -10.88
N ALA A 246 7.46 11.77 -9.57
CA ALA A 246 7.12 12.77 -8.57
C ALA A 246 8.13 13.93 -8.53
N ASN A 247 7.63 15.16 -8.44
CA ASN A 247 8.46 16.35 -8.38
C ASN A 247 9.34 16.34 -7.11
N PRO A 248 10.66 16.25 -7.21
CA PRO A 248 11.55 16.13 -6.06
C PRO A 248 11.60 17.40 -5.19
N ASN A 249 11.19 18.54 -5.70
CA ASN A 249 11.12 19.77 -4.90
C ASN A 249 9.99 19.73 -3.86
N TYR A 250 8.96 18.95 -4.11
CA TYR A 250 7.86 18.70 -3.16
C TYR A 250 8.04 17.35 -2.45
N TRP A 251 8.18 16.28 -3.23
CA TRP A 251 8.34 14.92 -2.72
C TRP A 251 9.81 14.63 -2.45
N ASN A 252 10.31 15.16 -1.33
CA ASN A 252 11.71 15.03 -0.94
C ASN A 252 11.86 14.36 0.42
N THR A 253 13.06 13.84 0.69
CA THR A 253 13.43 13.33 1.99
C THR A 253 14.03 14.45 2.82
N PHE A 254 13.38 14.84 3.89
CA PHE A 254 13.92 15.82 4.83
C PHE A 254 14.93 15.14 5.73
N THR A 255 16.16 15.63 5.75
CA THR A 255 17.14 15.28 6.78
C THR A 255 17.15 16.39 7.82
N GLY A 256 16.72 16.10 9.03
CA GLY A 256 16.30 16.98 10.12
C GLY A 256 17.26 18.04 10.65
N THR A 257 18.21 18.55 9.88
CA THR A 257 19.08 19.67 10.25
C THR A 257 19.32 20.58 9.06
N GLY A 258 18.36 21.44 8.77
CA GLY A 258 18.56 22.75 8.13
C GLY A 258 19.17 22.82 6.74
N ASN A 259 19.55 21.73 6.11
CA ASN A 259 20.14 21.79 4.78
C ASN A 259 19.78 20.59 3.93
N ALA A 260 19.13 20.96 2.84
CA ALA A 260 18.99 20.20 1.64
C ALA A 260 18.26 18.86 1.82
N ALA A 261 17.03 18.95 1.61
CA ALA A 261 16.28 17.95 0.90
C ALA A 261 17.07 17.41 -0.27
N ASN A 262 17.90 16.50 -0.13
CA ASN A 262 18.85 16.26 -1.17
C ASN A 262 18.62 14.97 -1.92
N SER A 263 17.50 14.26 -1.65
CA SER A 263 17.06 13.21 -2.53
C SER A 263 15.56 13.19 -2.69
N SER A 264 15.11 12.98 -3.92
CA SER A 264 13.69 12.71 -4.21
C SER A 264 13.21 11.53 -3.39
N ALA A 265 12.11 11.69 -2.65
CA ALA A 265 11.45 10.61 -1.93
C ALA A 265 10.85 9.56 -2.90
N GLY A 266 10.65 9.94 -4.16
CA GLY A 266 10.14 9.08 -5.23
C GLY A 266 11.21 8.55 -6.20
N ARG A 267 12.51 8.70 -5.89
CA ARG A 267 13.56 8.17 -6.79
C ARG A 267 13.45 6.67 -6.96
N GLY A 268 13.82 6.20 -8.16
CA GLY A 268 13.85 4.78 -8.47
C GLY A 268 14.83 4.00 -7.59
N GLY A 269 14.46 2.80 -7.18
CA GLY A 269 15.29 1.95 -6.35
C GLY A 269 14.76 0.54 -6.20
N ALA A 270 15.65 -0.35 -5.76
CA ALA A 270 15.30 -1.73 -5.44
C ALA A 270 14.68 -1.82 -4.05
N VAL A 271 13.56 -2.52 -3.96
CA VAL A 271 12.88 -2.86 -2.71
C VAL A 271 12.88 -4.37 -2.55
N VAL A 272 13.42 -4.84 -1.44
CA VAL A 272 13.47 -6.26 -1.08
C VAL A 272 12.74 -6.44 0.24
N ALA A 273 11.80 -7.39 0.29
CA ALA A 273 11.00 -7.65 1.48
C ALA A 273 10.87 -9.15 1.74
N LEU A 274 11.01 -9.54 2.98
CA LEU A 274 10.75 -10.88 3.48
C LEU A 274 9.47 -10.83 4.32
N THR A 275 8.48 -11.61 3.90
CA THR A 275 7.14 -11.66 4.52
C THR A 275 6.84 -13.05 5.05
N LYS A 276 6.27 -13.12 6.24
CA LYS A 276 5.65 -14.31 6.81
C LYS A 276 4.16 -14.05 7.05
N THR A 277 3.31 -14.90 6.50
CA THR A 277 1.86 -14.95 6.73
C THR A 277 1.51 -16.13 7.63
N PHE A 278 0.50 -15.98 8.48
CA PHE A 278 0.04 -16.96 9.47
C PHE A 278 -1.43 -17.29 9.27
#